data_b5b92a043808efa5d7a4ad3206d2b0d2
#
_entry.id   b5b92a043808efa5d7a4ad3206d2b0d2
#
_cell.length_a   1.000
_cell.length_b   1.000
_cell.length_c   1.000
_cell.angle_alpha   90.00
_cell.angle_beta   90.00
_cell.angle_gamma   90.00
#
_symmetry.space_group_name_H-M   'P 1'
#
loop_
_entity.id
_entity.type
_entity.pdbx_description
1 polymer ?
#
loop_
_entity_poly.entity_id
_entity_poly.type
_entity_poly.pdbx_seq_one_letter_code
_entity_poly.pdbx_strand_id
1 'polypeptide(L)'
;MTRTELEKRLLAEQDLKYREFHTALLPGIDPKTFIGVRVPTLRKIAQEFLKNASSAEVEEFLQSLPHRYFEENQIHLFIVEKICDFETCLRQVESFLPYIDNWAVCDGKSPKALLKDTTRFESKALEWLKSDKAYTVRFGVNMLMAFFLDERFREEHLKRVATVDENRFEGADRYYVQMVVAWYFATALAKQWNVALPYIQKKKLSPWIHAKTIQKACESYRIAAKEKALLRTYK
;
A
#
# COMPACT_ATOMS: atom_id res chain seq x y z
N MET A 1 13.83 22.84 -9.22
CA MET A 1 12.92 22.30 -10.29
C MET A 1 11.50 22.59 -9.88
N THR A 2 10.82 23.43 -10.61
CA THR A 2 9.42 23.80 -10.35
C THR A 2 8.46 22.64 -10.69
N ARG A 3 7.21 22.72 -10.23
CA ARG A 3 6.16 21.75 -10.59
C ARG A 3 5.95 21.66 -12.11
N THR A 4 5.99 22.78 -12.80
CA THR A 4 5.87 22.84 -14.27
C THR A 4 7.03 22.13 -14.98
N GLU A 5 8.25 22.25 -14.46
CA GLU A 5 9.42 21.53 -14.99
C GLU A 5 9.32 20.03 -14.72
N LEU A 6 8.80 19.64 -13.54
CA LEU A 6 8.51 18.25 -13.22
C LEU A 6 7.49 17.63 -14.19
N GLU A 7 6.38 18.33 -14.45
CA GLU A 7 5.37 17.88 -15.43
C GLU A 7 5.97 17.72 -16.84
N LYS A 8 6.74 18.70 -17.32
CA LYS A 8 7.44 18.58 -18.60
C LYS A 8 8.40 17.39 -18.65
N ARG A 9 9.11 17.14 -17.53
CA ARG A 9 10.04 16.03 -17.42
C ARG A 9 9.32 14.66 -17.47
N LEU A 10 8.13 14.56 -16.85
CA LEU A 10 7.29 13.38 -16.90
C LEU A 10 6.76 13.13 -18.33
N LEU A 11 6.24 14.18 -18.98
CA LEU A 11 5.73 14.08 -20.35
C LEU A 11 6.80 13.68 -21.37
N ALA A 12 8.06 14.10 -21.16
CA ALA A 12 9.18 13.72 -22.02
C ALA A 12 9.54 12.21 -21.94
N GLU A 13 9.14 11.53 -20.87
CA GLU A 13 9.38 10.09 -20.65
C GLU A 13 8.13 9.22 -20.91
N GLN A 14 7.13 9.77 -21.61
CA GLN A 14 5.91 9.05 -21.91
C GLN A 14 6.17 7.81 -22.80
N ASP A 15 5.64 6.67 -22.38
CA ASP A 15 5.57 5.42 -23.14
C ASP A 15 4.09 5.05 -23.32
N LEU A 16 3.55 5.29 -24.52
CA LEU A 16 2.14 5.05 -24.83
C LEU A 16 1.74 3.58 -24.69
N LYS A 17 2.63 2.65 -25.06
CA LYS A 17 2.37 1.20 -24.90
C LYS A 17 2.31 0.81 -23.43
N TYR A 18 3.22 1.36 -22.62
CA TYR A 18 3.19 1.15 -21.19
C TYR A 18 1.97 1.79 -20.54
N ARG A 19 1.57 2.98 -21.00
CA ARG A 19 0.33 3.65 -20.56
C ARG A 19 -0.89 2.74 -20.79
N GLU A 20 -1.07 2.22 -21.99
CA GLU A 20 -2.17 1.33 -22.34
C GLU A 20 -2.17 0.07 -21.45
N PHE A 21 -1.03 -0.60 -21.34
CA PHE A 21 -0.87 -1.75 -20.45
C PHE A 21 -1.21 -1.42 -19.00
N HIS A 22 -0.70 -0.31 -18.48
CA HIS A 22 -0.86 0.05 -17.05
C HIS A 22 -2.29 0.47 -16.71
N THR A 23 -2.95 1.23 -17.57
CA THR A 23 -4.36 1.62 -17.36
C THR A 23 -5.30 0.42 -17.33
N ALA A 24 -5.03 -0.63 -18.13
CA ALA A 24 -5.80 -1.87 -18.09
C ALA A 24 -5.73 -2.61 -16.72
N LEU A 25 -4.65 -2.39 -15.95
CA LEU A 25 -4.51 -2.95 -14.60
C LEU A 25 -5.24 -2.14 -13.50
N LEU A 26 -5.73 -0.95 -13.84
CA LEU A 26 -6.35 0.01 -12.92
C LEU A 26 -7.69 0.53 -13.48
N PRO A 27 -8.68 -0.35 -13.68
CA PRO A 27 -9.91 -0.05 -14.42
C PRO A 27 -10.80 1.02 -13.77
N GLY A 28 -10.54 1.38 -12.49
CA GLY A 28 -11.28 2.44 -11.78
C GLY A 28 -10.70 3.85 -11.96
N ILE A 29 -9.54 3.98 -12.62
CA ILE A 29 -8.84 5.27 -12.77
C ILE A 29 -9.03 5.81 -14.18
N ASP A 30 -9.32 7.11 -14.30
CA ASP A 30 -9.44 7.77 -15.61
C ASP A 30 -8.13 7.63 -16.40
N PRO A 31 -8.15 6.96 -17.57
CA PRO A 31 -6.96 6.80 -18.42
C PRO A 31 -6.28 8.12 -18.83
N LYS A 32 -7.01 9.25 -18.80
CA LYS A 32 -6.46 10.58 -19.12
C LYS A 32 -5.50 11.09 -18.05
N THR A 33 -5.56 10.57 -16.84
CA THR A 33 -4.65 10.91 -15.74
C THR A 33 -3.29 10.22 -15.84
N PHE A 34 -3.14 9.22 -16.73
CA PHE A 34 -1.87 8.51 -16.92
C PHE A 34 -1.03 9.15 -18.01
N ILE A 35 0.21 9.45 -17.69
CA ILE A 35 1.24 9.82 -18.67
C ILE A 35 1.84 8.56 -19.31
N GLY A 36 2.13 7.54 -18.52
CA GLY A 36 2.73 6.28 -18.95
C GLY A 36 4.24 6.23 -18.71
N VAL A 37 4.69 6.72 -17.56
CA VAL A 37 6.12 6.66 -17.20
C VAL A 37 6.40 5.43 -16.34
N ARG A 38 7.45 4.65 -16.71
CA ARG A 38 7.82 3.44 -16.00
C ARG A 38 8.35 3.73 -14.60
N VAL A 39 8.02 2.88 -13.62
CA VAL A 39 8.38 3.06 -12.21
C VAL A 39 9.89 3.32 -11.96
N PRO A 40 10.85 2.63 -12.61
CA PRO A 40 12.28 2.95 -12.43
C PRO A 40 12.62 4.40 -12.86
N THR A 41 12.02 4.87 -13.96
CA THR A 41 12.18 6.25 -14.45
C THR A 41 11.52 7.24 -13.49
N LEU A 42 10.33 6.95 -12.96
CA LEU A 42 9.68 7.77 -11.94
C LEU A 42 10.53 7.94 -10.68
N ARG A 43 11.18 6.87 -10.21
CA ARG A 43 12.10 6.95 -9.06
C ARG A 43 13.30 7.84 -9.34
N LYS A 44 13.82 7.81 -10.57
CA LYS A 44 14.89 8.69 -11.03
C LYS A 44 14.43 10.17 -11.02
N ILE A 45 13.26 10.43 -11.63
CA ILE A 45 12.69 11.77 -11.68
C ILE A 45 12.43 12.32 -10.27
N ALA A 46 11.88 11.51 -9.36
CA ALA A 46 11.68 11.92 -7.96
C ALA A 46 13.02 12.29 -7.27
N GLN A 47 14.10 11.56 -7.54
CA GLN A 47 15.43 11.89 -7.01
C GLN A 47 16.00 13.17 -7.65
N GLU A 48 15.84 13.35 -8.96
CA GLU A 48 16.24 14.58 -9.68
C GLU A 48 15.46 15.80 -9.14
N PHE A 49 14.16 15.63 -8.88
CA PHE A 49 13.32 16.65 -8.28
C PHE A 49 13.83 17.05 -6.90
N LEU A 50 14.02 16.09 -5.98
CA LEU A 50 14.55 16.36 -4.64
C LEU A 50 15.94 16.99 -4.63
N LYS A 51 16.77 16.69 -5.63
CA LYS A 51 18.13 17.28 -5.76
C LYS A 51 18.11 18.72 -6.25
N ASN A 52 17.19 19.06 -7.15
CA ASN A 52 17.20 20.33 -7.90
C ASN A 52 16.10 21.31 -7.48
N ALA A 53 15.13 20.89 -6.69
CA ALA A 53 14.09 21.74 -6.11
C ALA A 53 14.55 22.34 -4.78
N SER A 54 14.12 23.54 -4.48
CA SER A 54 14.20 24.09 -3.13
C SER A 54 13.22 23.39 -2.19
N SER A 55 13.45 23.51 -0.87
CA SER A 55 12.50 22.98 0.12
C SER A 55 11.09 23.55 -0.04
N ALA A 56 10.96 24.81 -0.46
CA ALA A 56 9.67 25.46 -0.73
C ALA A 56 8.96 24.83 -1.93
N GLU A 57 9.67 24.53 -3.02
CA GLU A 57 9.10 23.88 -4.20
C GLU A 57 8.66 22.43 -3.90
N VAL A 58 9.42 21.71 -3.06
CA VAL A 58 9.03 20.36 -2.62
C VAL A 58 7.76 20.42 -1.76
N GLU A 59 7.69 21.36 -0.83
CA GLU A 59 6.51 21.53 0.04
C GLU A 59 5.29 21.96 -0.78
N GLU A 60 5.45 22.89 -1.73
CA GLU A 60 4.40 23.31 -2.66
C GLU A 60 3.86 22.10 -3.45
N PHE A 61 4.75 21.25 -3.98
CA PHE A 61 4.33 20.03 -4.67
C PHE A 61 3.53 19.11 -3.76
N LEU A 62 4.02 18.84 -2.54
CA LEU A 62 3.35 17.94 -1.60
C LEU A 62 1.99 18.49 -1.12
N GLN A 63 1.82 19.81 -1.05
CA GLN A 63 0.56 20.45 -0.67
C GLN A 63 -0.43 20.61 -1.84
N SER A 64 0.04 20.52 -3.08
CA SER A 64 -0.80 20.71 -4.29
C SER A 64 -1.67 19.46 -4.58
N LEU A 65 -2.55 19.13 -3.65
CA LEU A 65 -3.48 17.99 -3.74
C LEU A 65 -4.89 18.43 -4.14
N PRO A 66 -5.61 17.60 -4.92
CA PRO A 66 -5.17 16.37 -5.56
C PRO A 66 -4.17 16.61 -6.68
N HIS A 67 -3.26 15.66 -6.91
CA HIS A 67 -2.39 15.71 -8.08
C HIS A 67 -3.18 15.42 -9.37
N ARG A 68 -2.71 16.01 -10.48
CA ARG A 68 -3.37 15.86 -11.79
C ARG A 68 -3.10 14.48 -12.40
N TYR A 69 -1.86 14.01 -12.28
CA TYR A 69 -1.42 12.79 -12.94
C TYR A 69 -1.17 11.66 -11.94
N PHE A 70 -1.43 10.45 -12.38
CA PHE A 70 -1.11 9.22 -11.65
C PHE A 70 0.38 9.17 -11.24
N GLU A 71 1.26 9.58 -12.13
CA GLU A 71 2.69 9.62 -11.90
C GLU A 71 3.10 10.62 -10.81
N GLU A 72 2.40 11.74 -10.68
CA GLU A 72 2.61 12.69 -9.59
C GLU A 72 2.27 12.05 -8.24
N ASN A 73 1.17 11.26 -8.18
CA ASN A 73 0.83 10.49 -6.97
C ASN A 73 1.93 9.49 -6.59
N GLN A 74 2.54 8.83 -7.56
CA GLN A 74 3.69 7.95 -7.32
C GLN A 74 4.91 8.72 -6.79
N ILE A 75 5.24 9.86 -7.41
CA ILE A 75 6.35 10.73 -7.01
C ILE A 75 6.12 11.26 -5.59
N HIS A 76 4.89 11.66 -5.25
CA HIS A 76 4.55 12.10 -3.90
C HIS A 76 5.02 11.09 -2.85
N LEU A 77 4.63 9.82 -2.99
CA LEU A 77 5.04 8.79 -2.04
C LEU A 77 6.53 8.45 -2.10
N PHE A 78 7.18 8.56 -3.27
CA PHE A 78 8.64 8.41 -3.33
C PHE A 78 9.38 9.54 -2.60
N ILE A 79 8.82 10.75 -2.57
CA ILE A 79 9.34 11.85 -1.77
C ILE A 79 9.11 11.58 -0.28
N VAL A 80 7.90 11.17 0.11
CA VAL A 80 7.56 10.83 1.51
C VAL A 80 8.47 9.72 2.06
N GLU A 81 8.83 8.73 1.24
CA GLU A 81 9.81 7.69 1.62
C GLU A 81 11.22 8.23 1.95
N LYS A 82 11.56 9.45 1.48
CA LYS A 82 12.86 10.10 1.73
C LYS A 82 12.85 11.05 2.91
N ILE A 83 11.70 11.37 3.46
CA ILE A 83 11.59 12.17 4.67
C ILE A 83 12.24 11.39 5.83
N CYS A 84 13.10 12.06 6.58
CA CYS A 84 13.80 11.43 7.70
C CYS A 84 13.14 11.73 9.05
N ASP A 85 12.40 12.82 9.17
CA ASP A 85 11.73 13.21 10.42
C ASP A 85 10.39 12.50 10.57
N PHE A 86 10.09 12.00 11.79
CA PHE A 86 8.86 11.26 12.07
C PHE A 86 7.60 12.12 11.89
N GLU A 87 7.58 13.31 12.51
CA GLU A 87 6.39 14.19 12.50
C GLU A 87 6.07 14.66 11.08
N THR A 88 7.09 15.08 10.36
CA THR A 88 6.95 15.51 8.97
C THR A 88 6.49 14.36 8.08
N CYS A 89 7.08 13.17 8.24
CA CYS A 89 6.69 11.99 7.48
C CYS A 89 5.24 11.58 7.76
N LEU A 90 4.85 11.52 9.03
CA LEU A 90 3.48 11.17 9.42
C LEU A 90 2.48 12.17 8.86
N ARG A 91 2.74 13.48 9.02
CA ARG A 91 1.87 14.53 8.48
C ARG A 91 1.70 14.41 6.97
N GLN A 92 2.78 14.16 6.21
CA GLN A 92 2.71 14.00 4.76
C GLN A 92 1.99 12.71 4.34
N VAL A 93 2.16 11.62 5.07
CA VAL A 93 1.36 10.40 4.86
C VAL A 93 -0.12 10.70 5.08
N GLU A 94 -0.49 11.27 6.22
CA GLU A 94 -1.90 11.51 6.58
C GLU A 94 -2.58 12.52 5.65
N SER A 95 -1.88 13.56 5.20
CA SER A 95 -2.41 14.52 4.22
C SER A 95 -2.67 13.90 2.86
N PHE A 96 -1.89 12.89 2.46
CA PHE A 96 -2.01 12.26 1.15
C PHE A 96 -2.95 11.05 1.13
N LEU A 97 -3.13 10.32 2.24
CA LEU A 97 -3.97 9.12 2.31
C LEU A 97 -5.38 9.30 1.71
N PRO A 98 -6.10 10.44 1.91
CA PRO A 98 -7.43 10.65 1.32
C PRO A 98 -7.47 10.68 -0.21
N TYR A 99 -6.33 10.87 -0.86
CA TYR A 99 -6.19 11.01 -2.31
C TYR A 99 -5.65 9.74 -2.98
N ILE A 100 -5.37 8.69 -2.20
CA ILE A 100 -4.98 7.39 -2.76
C ILE A 100 -6.25 6.66 -3.18
N ASP A 101 -6.35 6.36 -4.47
CA ASP A 101 -7.51 5.75 -5.11
C ASP A 101 -7.21 4.43 -5.83
N ASN A 102 -5.97 3.95 -5.72
CA ASN A 102 -5.55 2.72 -6.39
C ASN A 102 -4.40 1.99 -5.68
N TRP A 103 -4.31 0.68 -5.93
CA TRP A 103 -3.30 -0.18 -5.31
C TRP A 103 -1.88 0.14 -5.78
N ALA A 104 -1.68 0.60 -7.02
CA ALA A 104 -0.34 0.85 -7.54
C ALA A 104 0.33 2.07 -6.89
N VAL A 105 -0.46 3.05 -6.44
CA VAL A 105 0.03 4.14 -5.59
C VAL A 105 0.20 3.66 -4.15
N CYS A 106 -0.78 2.93 -3.59
CA CYS A 106 -0.84 2.52 -2.19
C CYS A 106 0.27 1.53 -1.79
N ASP A 107 0.52 0.52 -2.65
CA ASP A 107 1.35 -0.62 -2.30
C ASP A 107 2.86 -0.37 -2.50
N GLY A 108 3.67 -1.15 -1.78
CA GLY A 108 5.12 -1.13 -1.96
C GLY A 108 5.83 0.14 -1.48
N LYS A 109 5.15 0.96 -0.67
CA LYS A 109 5.73 2.15 -0.04
C LYS A 109 6.15 1.83 1.38
N SER A 110 7.30 2.36 1.79
CA SER A 110 7.91 2.04 3.08
C SER A 110 8.50 3.30 3.73
N PRO A 111 7.66 4.19 4.30
CA PRO A 111 8.10 5.41 4.97
C PRO A 111 8.84 5.08 6.28
N LYS A 112 10.14 4.74 6.18
CA LYS A 112 10.96 4.23 7.30
C LYS A 112 11.12 5.23 8.45
N ALA A 113 10.93 6.53 8.21
CA ALA A 113 10.97 7.53 9.27
C ALA A 113 9.95 7.24 10.38
N LEU A 114 8.82 6.60 10.05
CA LEU A 114 7.80 6.20 11.02
C LEU A 114 8.31 5.16 12.04
N LEU A 115 9.39 4.45 11.74
CA LEU A 115 10.02 3.53 12.70
C LEU A 115 10.79 4.25 13.83
N LYS A 116 10.97 5.57 13.76
CA LYS A 116 11.61 6.33 14.84
C LYS A 116 10.74 6.42 16.11
N ASP A 117 9.42 6.30 15.94
CA ASP A 117 8.47 6.09 17.05
C ASP A 117 7.53 4.94 16.68
N THR A 118 7.99 3.73 16.96
CA THR A 118 7.25 2.51 16.62
C THR A 118 5.92 2.39 17.35
N THR A 119 5.80 2.94 18.56
CA THR A 119 4.56 2.90 19.35
C THR A 119 3.48 3.78 18.72
N ARG A 120 3.82 5.01 18.36
CA ARG A 120 2.90 5.92 17.66
C ARG A 120 2.58 5.40 16.26
N PHE A 121 3.57 4.90 15.55
CA PHE A 121 3.37 4.32 14.22
C PHE A 121 2.39 3.16 14.25
N GLU A 122 2.56 2.23 15.20
CA GLU A 122 1.63 1.12 15.38
C GLU A 122 0.21 1.61 15.67
N SER A 123 0.08 2.56 16.61
CA SER A 123 -1.21 3.17 16.94
C SER A 123 -1.88 3.78 15.71
N LYS A 124 -1.14 4.51 14.89
CA LYS A 124 -1.63 5.11 13.64
C LYS A 124 -1.99 4.05 12.59
N ALA A 125 -1.18 3.01 12.40
CA ALA A 125 -1.51 1.92 11.49
C ALA A 125 -2.83 1.24 11.89
N LEU A 126 -3.07 1.02 13.17
CA LEU A 126 -4.32 0.48 13.71
C LEU A 126 -5.50 1.45 13.60
N GLU A 127 -5.27 2.76 13.71
CA GLU A 127 -6.27 3.79 13.47
C GLU A 127 -6.72 3.80 12.01
N TRP A 128 -5.79 3.73 11.05
CA TRP A 128 -6.11 3.69 9.62
C TRP A 128 -6.98 2.50 9.22
N LEU A 129 -6.95 1.37 9.95
CA LEU A 129 -7.87 0.24 9.71
C LEU A 129 -9.34 0.59 9.91
N LYS A 130 -9.63 1.68 10.63
CA LYS A 130 -11.01 2.12 10.94
C LYS A 130 -11.52 3.17 9.96
N SER A 131 -10.69 3.63 9.02
CA SER A 131 -11.05 4.66 8.04
C SER A 131 -12.22 4.24 7.16
N ASP A 132 -13.01 5.20 6.72
CA ASP A 132 -14.05 5.05 5.69
C ASP A 132 -13.50 5.07 4.25
N LYS A 133 -12.19 5.26 4.10
CA LYS A 133 -11.46 5.22 2.83
C LYS A 133 -10.77 3.88 2.64
N ALA A 134 -11.16 3.13 1.60
CA ALA A 134 -10.65 1.79 1.32
C ALA A 134 -9.11 1.73 1.23
N TYR A 135 -8.49 2.72 0.58
CA TYR A 135 -7.04 2.75 0.41
C TYR A 135 -6.30 3.23 1.66
N THR A 136 -6.94 3.99 2.56
CA THR A 136 -6.37 4.26 3.90
C THR A 136 -6.34 2.97 4.73
N VAL A 137 -7.42 2.18 4.71
CA VAL A 137 -7.44 0.85 5.34
C VAL A 137 -6.36 -0.04 4.72
N ARG A 138 -6.29 -0.10 3.38
CA ARG A 138 -5.26 -0.88 2.68
C ARG A 138 -3.85 -0.46 3.05
N PHE A 139 -3.58 0.84 3.14
CA PHE A 139 -2.29 1.36 3.58
C PHE A 139 -1.96 0.92 5.01
N GLY A 140 -2.90 1.04 5.95
CA GLY A 140 -2.73 0.57 7.32
C GLY A 140 -2.37 -0.92 7.42
N VAL A 141 -3.09 -1.78 6.68
CA VAL A 141 -2.79 -3.22 6.60
C VAL A 141 -1.40 -3.46 5.99
N ASN A 142 -1.03 -2.72 4.93
CA ASN A 142 0.30 -2.81 4.32
C ASN A 142 1.41 -2.41 5.29
N MET A 143 1.20 -1.37 6.10
CA MET A 143 2.17 -0.96 7.12
C MET A 143 2.34 -2.03 8.21
N LEU A 144 1.25 -2.62 8.69
CA LEU A 144 1.32 -3.75 9.62
C LEU A 144 2.02 -4.96 8.98
N MET A 145 1.77 -5.25 7.72
CA MET A 145 2.41 -6.36 6.99
C MET A 145 3.90 -6.14 6.80
N ALA A 146 4.32 -4.91 6.47
CA ALA A 146 5.70 -4.58 6.15
C ALA A 146 6.60 -4.46 7.39
N PHE A 147 6.06 -3.95 8.51
CA PHE A 147 6.87 -3.55 9.65
C PHE A 147 6.57 -4.30 10.95
N PHE A 148 5.43 -5.03 11.02
CA PHE A 148 4.96 -5.66 12.25
C PHE A 148 4.63 -7.16 12.12
N LEU A 149 5.13 -7.84 11.10
CA LEU A 149 5.01 -9.30 10.97
C LEU A 149 6.29 -10.08 11.30
N ASP A 150 7.39 -9.40 11.58
CA ASP A 150 8.67 -10.01 11.97
C ASP A 150 8.94 -9.73 13.48
N GLU A 151 10.05 -9.13 13.82
CA GLU A 151 10.51 -8.89 15.20
C GLU A 151 9.51 -8.08 16.06
N ARG A 152 8.69 -7.23 15.43
CA ARG A 152 7.67 -6.41 16.10
C ARG A 152 6.29 -7.05 16.10
N PHE A 153 6.22 -8.34 15.76
CA PHE A 153 4.94 -9.04 15.70
C PHE A 153 4.26 -9.12 17.06
N ARG A 154 2.95 -8.85 17.06
CA ARG A 154 2.05 -9.10 18.18
C ARG A 154 0.77 -9.75 17.66
N GLU A 155 0.23 -10.71 18.40
CA GLU A 155 -1.01 -11.41 18.01
C GLU A 155 -2.19 -10.45 17.85
N GLU A 156 -2.17 -9.33 18.57
CA GLU A 156 -3.18 -8.29 18.45
C GLU A 156 -3.30 -7.72 17.02
N HIS A 157 -2.20 -7.69 16.25
CA HIS A 157 -2.25 -7.25 14.85
C HIS A 157 -3.12 -8.18 14.01
N LEU A 158 -3.01 -9.52 14.19
CA LEU A 158 -3.89 -10.46 13.51
C LEU A 158 -5.36 -10.26 13.89
N LYS A 159 -5.63 -10.04 15.18
CA LYS A 159 -7.00 -9.78 15.66
C LYS A 159 -7.57 -8.52 15.02
N ARG A 160 -6.82 -7.43 15.00
CA ARG A 160 -7.26 -6.16 14.41
C ARG A 160 -7.48 -6.24 12.91
N VAL A 161 -6.59 -6.89 12.18
CA VAL A 161 -6.76 -7.07 10.73
C VAL A 161 -7.93 -8.01 10.42
N ALA A 162 -8.14 -9.06 11.24
CA ALA A 162 -9.29 -9.95 11.08
C ALA A 162 -10.66 -9.27 11.33
N THR A 163 -10.68 -8.16 12.08
CA THR A 163 -11.92 -7.40 12.37
C THR A 163 -12.15 -6.23 11.41
N VAL A 164 -11.35 -6.08 10.37
CA VAL A 164 -11.63 -5.11 9.30
C VAL A 164 -12.95 -5.47 8.64
N ASP A 165 -13.92 -4.56 8.75
CA ASP A 165 -15.25 -4.76 8.15
C ASP A 165 -15.22 -4.31 6.68
N GLU A 166 -15.08 -5.28 5.80
CA GLU A 166 -15.11 -5.05 4.35
C GLU A 166 -16.49 -4.69 3.80
N ASN A 167 -17.55 -4.91 4.58
CA ASN A 167 -18.93 -4.58 4.16
C ASN A 167 -19.22 -3.07 4.21
N ARG A 168 -18.36 -2.28 4.83
CA ARG A 168 -18.42 -0.81 4.77
C ARG A 168 -18.10 -0.25 3.37
N PHE A 169 -17.55 -1.07 2.50
CA PHE A 169 -17.12 -0.70 1.15
C PHE A 169 -17.95 -1.44 0.09
N GLU A 170 -18.04 -0.84 -1.09
CA GLU A 170 -18.77 -1.42 -2.23
C GLU A 170 -17.84 -1.61 -3.44
N GLY A 171 -18.27 -2.42 -4.39
CA GLY A 171 -17.62 -2.59 -5.68
C GLY A 171 -16.12 -2.91 -5.58
N ALA A 172 -15.30 -2.13 -6.28
CA ALA A 172 -13.86 -2.28 -6.34
C ALA A 172 -13.19 -2.02 -4.98
N ASP A 173 -13.66 -1.06 -4.20
CA ASP A 173 -13.12 -0.73 -2.89
C ASP A 173 -13.21 -1.92 -1.94
N ARG A 174 -14.39 -2.57 -1.88
CA ARG A 174 -14.58 -3.80 -1.10
C ARG A 174 -13.59 -4.89 -1.53
N TYR A 175 -13.47 -5.11 -2.83
CA TYR A 175 -12.52 -6.10 -3.37
C TYR A 175 -11.08 -5.81 -2.94
N TYR A 176 -10.63 -4.56 -3.00
CA TYR A 176 -9.26 -4.20 -2.66
C TYR A 176 -8.98 -4.25 -1.15
N VAL A 177 -9.98 -3.98 -0.30
CA VAL A 177 -9.87 -4.20 1.15
C VAL A 177 -9.81 -5.71 1.47
N GLN A 178 -10.71 -6.52 0.90
CA GLN A 178 -10.67 -7.98 1.05
C GLN A 178 -9.32 -8.56 0.59
N MET A 179 -8.80 -8.07 -0.54
CA MET A 179 -7.54 -8.54 -1.12
C MET A 179 -6.34 -8.25 -0.22
N VAL A 180 -6.26 -7.07 0.40
CA VAL A 180 -5.13 -6.74 1.29
C VAL A 180 -5.20 -7.54 2.59
N VAL A 181 -6.39 -7.76 3.16
CA VAL A 181 -6.56 -8.63 4.34
C VAL A 181 -6.13 -10.05 4.02
N ALA A 182 -6.57 -10.59 2.88
CA ALA A 182 -6.15 -11.93 2.43
C ALA A 182 -4.63 -12.02 2.22
N TRP A 183 -4.01 -10.98 1.64
CA TRP A 183 -2.56 -10.91 1.46
C TRP A 183 -1.82 -10.83 2.80
N TYR A 184 -2.33 -10.04 3.74
CA TYR A 184 -1.78 -9.96 5.09
C TYR A 184 -1.76 -11.34 5.76
N PHE A 185 -2.88 -12.07 5.79
CA PHE A 185 -2.96 -13.38 6.41
C PHE A 185 -2.12 -14.44 5.68
N ALA A 186 -2.02 -14.39 4.35
CA ALA A 186 -1.12 -15.26 3.59
C ALA A 186 0.36 -14.99 3.94
N THR A 187 0.72 -13.72 4.16
CA THR A 187 2.07 -13.34 4.61
C THR A 187 2.30 -13.72 6.07
N ALA A 188 1.28 -13.57 6.93
CA ALA A 188 1.33 -13.99 8.32
C ALA A 188 1.51 -15.52 8.44
N LEU A 189 0.84 -16.32 7.61
CA LEU A 189 1.07 -17.77 7.55
C LEU A 189 2.52 -18.09 7.17
N ALA A 190 3.17 -17.32 6.32
CA ALA A 190 4.57 -17.55 5.97
C ALA A 190 5.57 -17.16 7.07
N LYS A 191 5.22 -16.20 7.93
CA LYS A 191 6.12 -15.64 8.95
C LYS A 191 5.79 -16.08 10.38
N GLN A 192 4.51 -16.29 10.68
CA GLN A 192 3.95 -16.53 12.00
C GLN A 192 2.97 -17.72 11.96
N TRP A 193 3.39 -18.84 11.38
CA TRP A 193 2.55 -20.00 11.08
C TRP A 193 1.66 -20.44 12.24
N ASN A 194 2.26 -20.69 13.42
CA ASN A 194 1.54 -21.24 14.56
C ASN A 194 0.44 -20.31 15.10
N VAL A 195 0.61 -18.99 14.94
CA VAL A 195 -0.35 -17.99 15.43
C VAL A 195 -1.40 -17.66 14.36
N ALA A 196 -1.01 -17.71 13.08
CA ALA A 196 -1.92 -17.40 11.97
C ALA A 196 -2.80 -18.59 11.55
N LEU A 197 -2.30 -19.82 11.64
CA LEU A 197 -3.04 -21.03 11.25
C LEU A 197 -4.41 -21.19 11.95
N PRO A 198 -4.57 -20.89 13.26
CA PRO A 198 -5.86 -20.95 13.92
C PRO A 198 -6.96 -20.06 13.32
N TYR A 199 -6.59 -18.97 12.60
CA TYR A 199 -7.57 -18.14 11.90
C TYR A 199 -8.19 -18.86 10.70
N ILE A 200 -7.42 -19.73 10.06
CA ILE A 200 -7.90 -20.58 8.97
C ILE A 200 -8.69 -21.78 9.53
N GLN A 201 -8.10 -22.50 10.49
CA GLN A 201 -8.73 -23.69 11.08
C GLN A 201 -10.11 -23.42 11.70
N LYS A 202 -10.24 -22.27 12.37
CA LYS A 202 -11.47 -21.85 13.07
C LYS A 202 -12.36 -20.93 12.21
N LYS A 203 -12.07 -20.78 10.92
CA LYS A 203 -12.81 -19.94 9.96
C LYS A 203 -13.11 -18.54 10.51
N LYS A 204 -12.08 -17.87 11.09
CA LYS A 204 -12.24 -16.53 11.70
C LYS A 204 -12.29 -15.38 10.69
N LEU A 205 -12.06 -15.64 9.42
CA LEU A 205 -12.12 -14.67 8.32
C LEU A 205 -13.43 -14.86 7.56
N SER A 206 -13.93 -13.80 6.90
CA SER A 206 -15.10 -13.94 6.02
C SER A 206 -14.83 -14.95 4.90
N PRO A 207 -15.86 -15.59 4.35
CA PRO A 207 -15.67 -16.69 3.40
C PRO A 207 -14.75 -16.36 2.22
N TRP A 208 -14.93 -15.17 1.64
CA TRP A 208 -14.10 -14.75 0.51
C TRP A 208 -12.64 -14.53 0.91
N ILE A 209 -12.40 -13.80 2.01
CA ILE A 209 -11.04 -13.54 2.53
C ILE A 209 -10.37 -14.86 2.92
N HIS A 210 -11.09 -15.77 3.55
CA HIS A 210 -10.60 -17.10 3.91
C HIS A 210 -10.10 -17.88 2.69
N ALA A 211 -10.95 -18.04 1.66
CA ALA A 211 -10.60 -18.76 0.45
C ALA A 211 -9.42 -18.11 -0.29
N LYS A 212 -9.42 -16.77 -0.37
CA LYS A 212 -8.35 -16.00 -1.02
C LYS A 212 -7.03 -16.07 -0.25
N THR A 213 -7.07 -16.08 1.09
CA THR A 213 -5.89 -16.29 1.94
C THR A 213 -5.23 -17.64 1.65
N ILE A 214 -6.01 -18.72 1.61
CA ILE A 214 -5.51 -20.06 1.29
C ILE A 214 -4.90 -20.09 -0.11
N GLN A 215 -5.59 -19.48 -1.09
CA GLN A 215 -5.07 -19.39 -2.45
C GLN A 215 -3.70 -18.70 -2.48
N LYS A 216 -3.59 -17.48 -1.92
CA LYS A 216 -2.32 -16.72 -1.88
C LYS A 216 -1.22 -17.43 -1.10
N ALA A 217 -1.55 -18.08 0.00
CA ALA A 217 -0.62 -18.87 0.78
C ALA A 217 -0.06 -20.05 -0.04
N CYS A 218 -0.92 -20.76 -0.78
CA CYS A 218 -0.51 -21.86 -1.65
C CYS A 218 0.34 -21.40 -2.86
N GLU A 219 0.17 -20.18 -3.34
CA GLU A 219 0.98 -19.56 -4.39
C GLU A 219 2.38 -19.13 -3.87
N SER A 220 2.52 -18.87 -2.57
CA SER A 220 3.75 -18.38 -1.98
C SER A 220 4.85 -19.44 -1.96
N TYR A 221 6.06 -19.10 -2.42
CA TYR A 221 7.24 -19.96 -2.30
C TYR A 221 7.77 -20.07 -0.85
N ARG A 222 7.33 -19.18 0.06
CA ARG A 222 7.75 -19.16 1.46
C ARG A 222 7.04 -20.19 2.35
N ILE A 223 6.00 -20.83 1.84
CA ILE A 223 5.21 -21.84 2.57
C ILE A 223 5.57 -23.23 2.04
N ALA A 224 5.92 -24.14 2.94
CA ALA A 224 6.36 -25.50 2.59
C ALA A 224 5.22 -26.32 1.96
N ALA A 225 5.59 -27.32 1.16
CA ALA A 225 4.61 -28.18 0.44
C ALA A 225 3.62 -28.88 1.39
N LYS A 226 4.09 -29.36 2.55
CA LYS A 226 3.25 -29.98 3.59
C LYS A 226 2.22 -29.02 4.18
N GLU A 227 2.63 -27.76 4.39
CA GLU A 227 1.76 -26.70 4.91
C GLU A 227 0.71 -26.30 3.88
N LYS A 228 1.10 -26.21 2.60
CA LYS A 228 0.15 -25.98 1.49
C LYS A 228 -0.87 -27.11 1.37
N ALA A 229 -0.43 -28.37 1.54
CA ALA A 229 -1.35 -29.52 1.54
C ALA A 229 -2.36 -29.41 2.69
N LEU A 230 -1.90 -29.06 3.89
CA LEU A 230 -2.78 -28.83 5.04
C LEU A 230 -3.75 -27.68 4.80
N LEU A 231 -3.29 -26.53 4.28
CA LEU A 231 -4.17 -25.38 4.00
C LEU A 231 -5.29 -25.74 3.02
N ARG A 232 -5.02 -26.58 2.01
CA ARG A 232 -6.05 -27.02 1.04
C ARG A 232 -7.18 -27.81 1.68
N THR A 233 -6.96 -28.46 2.82
CA THR A 233 -8.04 -29.21 3.56
C THR A 233 -9.03 -28.27 4.23
N TYR A 234 -8.69 -26.98 4.38
CA TYR A 234 -9.56 -25.96 4.98
C TYR A 234 -10.26 -25.06 3.96
N LYS A 235 -10.08 -25.31 2.66
CA LYS A 235 -10.65 -24.50 1.58
C LYS A 235 -12.19 -24.58 1.51
#